data_71b12d58f409c7f402cc1a19ce5ebd12
#
_entry.id   71b12d58f409c7f402cc1a19ce5ebd12
#
_cell.length_a   1.000
_cell.length_b   1.000
_cell.length_c   1.000
_cell.angle_alpha   90.00
_cell.angle_beta   90.00
_cell.angle_gamma   90.00
#
_symmetry.space_group_name_H-M   'P 1'
#
loop_
_entity.id
_entity.type
_entity.pdbx_description
1 polymer ?
#
loop_
_entity_poly.entity_id
_entity_poly.type
_entity_poly.pdbx_seq_one_letter_code
_entity_poly.pdbx_strand_id
1 'polypeptide(L)'
;VDKFVIQGPTPLNGTIPISGSKNAALPLMAAALLGDGPTTITNVPKLKDIYTFNNVIRVTGAQVDFDESDEELTINPDNIGHLEAPYDLVRKMRASFYMLGALVGKYGKAKVSLPGGCAWGPRPVDLHLGGMRAMGIDISLEEGYVYAQAPDAIGKASFTLEPSSVGATINLVLASVLQADKFVLHNAAKEPDVVLLCETLAEMGADIDGIGTNTLTIRGVDSLNSITVRNAPDRIETGTFMIAAAMHPDSEITLTGTDPSELGVFPEYFNKTGAACTIDGTDIHIKAPDEIRPVSIDTGVYPGFPTDLQAQWCTMMTQAAGESTVTDTIYDDRFSYVPELVRLGADIAVEQNSACVNGPVPLSSASVMSTDLRASVSLVLAAMVAKGTTDVLRIYHLDRGYEDLEQKLSSVGAHIERVDQNEDG
;
A
#
# COMPACT_ATOMS: atom_id res chain seq x y z
N VAL A 1 0.08 21.23 13.67
CA VAL A 1 -0.02 19.82 13.21
C VAL A 1 -1.50 19.46 13.24
N ASP A 2 -2.04 18.99 12.11
CA ASP A 2 -3.47 18.71 11.99
C ASP A 2 -3.91 17.51 12.82
N LYS A 3 -5.17 17.57 13.29
CA LYS A 3 -5.93 16.48 13.88
C LYS A 3 -7.26 16.31 13.15
N PHE A 4 -7.88 15.14 13.24
CA PHE A 4 -9.30 14.99 12.96
C PHE A 4 -10.12 15.11 14.23
N VAL A 5 -11.21 15.86 14.13
CA VAL A 5 -12.29 15.93 15.13
C VAL A 5 -13.48 15.17 14.56
N ILE A 6 -13.84 14.05 15.20
CA ILE A 6 -14.87 13.14 14.69
C ILE A 6 -15.99 13.00 15.72
N GLN A 7 -17.21 13.24 15.31
CA GLN A 7 -18.39 13.04 16.15
C GLN A 7 -19.13 11.76 15.72
N GLY A 8 -19.25 10.82 16.63
CA GLY A 8 -19.99 9.56 16.43
C GLY A 8 -21.08 9.31 17.48
N PRO A 9 -21.90 8.27 17.30
CA PRO A 9 -21.97 7.41 16.14
C PRO A 9 -22.67 8.07 14.93
N THR A 10 -22.21 7.74 13.71
CA THR A 10 -22.78 8.33 12.49
C THR A 10 -22.92 7.27 11.39
N PRO A 11 -24.12 7.06 10.81
CA PRO A 11 -24.31 6.21 9.65
C PRO A 11 -23.75 6.87 8.39
N LEU A 12 -23.28 6.03 7.46
CA LEU A 12 -22.76 6.44 6.16
C LEU A 12 -23.76 6.11 5.06
N ASN A 13 -24.14 7.11 4.25
CA ASN A 13 -25.07 6.92 3.15
C ASN A 13 -24.66 7.75 1.93
N GLY A 14 -24.50 7.10 0.79
CA GLY A 14 -24.14 7.78 -0.46
C GLY A 14 -23.11 7.02 -1.26
N THR A 15 -22.33 7.77 -2.06
CA THR A 15 -21.36 7.20 -3.01
C THR A 15 -19.97 7.76 -2.74
N ILE A 16 -18.97 6.88 -2.72
CA ILE A 16 -17.54 7.22 -2.58
C ILE A 16 -16.79 6.73 -3.82
N PRO A 17 -16.14 7.62 -4.59
CA PRO A 17 -15.21 7.22 -5.62
C PRO A 17 -13.90 6.72 -5.01
N ILE A 18 -13.38 5.60 -5.51
CA ILE A 18 -12.11 5.04 -5.05
C ILE A 18 -10.95 5.67 -5.83
N SER A 19 -9.95 6.13 -5.09
CA SER A 19 -8.72 6.70 -5.66
C SER A 19 -7.80 5.64 -6.25
N GLY A 20 -6.83 6.09 -7.04
CA GLY A 20 -5.76 5.23 -7.53
C GLY A 20 -4.91 4.63 -6.41
N SER A 21 -4.40 3.42 -6.64
CA SER A 21 -3.54 2.71 -5.69
C SER A 21 -2.16 3.35 -5.60
N LYS A 22 -1.79 3.80 -4.39
CA LYS A 22 -0.41 4.20 -4.13
C LYS A 22 0.57 3.05 -4.35
N ASN A 23 0.22 1.86 -3.87
CA ASN A 23 1.11 0.70 -3.89
C ASN A 23 1.39 0.21 -5.32
N ALA A 24 0.45 0.41 -6.25
CA ALA A 24 0.66 0.15 -7.67
C ALA A 24 1.36 1.32 -8.39
N ALA A 25 1.04 2.58 -8.06
CA ALA A 25 1.64 3.74 -8.70
C ALA A 25 3.17 3.81 -8.49
N LEU A 26 3.66 3.55 -7.27
CA LEU A 26 5.09 3.66 -6.96
C LEU A 26 5.97 2.70 -7.79
N PRO A 27 5.64 1.41 -7.99
CA PRO A 27 6.34 0.55 -8.94
C PRO A 27 6.28 1.03 -10.38
N LEU A 28 5.13 1.54 -10.85
CA LEU A 28 4.98 2.08 -12.20
C LEU A 28 5.86 3.31 -12.42
N MET A 29 5.96 4.20 -11.43
CA MET A 29 6.87 5.35 -11.46
C MET A 29 8.34 4.92 -11.58
N ALA A 30 8.74 3.85 -10.90
CA ALA A 30 10.08 3.29 -11.03
C ALA A 30 10.29 2.64 -12.41
N ALA A 31 9.29 1.93 -12.94
CA ALA A 31 9.32 1.32 -14.27
C ALA A 31 9.47 2.37 -15.39
N ALA A 32 8.86 3.56 -15.23
CA ALA A 32 8.98 4.65 -16.18
C ALA A 32 10.44 5.08 -16.44
N LEU A 33 11.34 4.87 -15.47
CA LEU A 33 12.78 5.15 -15.63
C LEU A 33 13.50 4.19 -16.57
N LEU A 34 12.90 3.02 -16.85
CA LEU A 34 13.47 2.02 -17.75
C LEU A 34 13.14 2.28 -19.22
N GLY A 35 12.09 3.06 -19.50
CA GLY A 35 11.64 3.38 -20.84
C GLY A 35 12.59 4.29 -21.61
N ASP A 36 12.43 4.34 -22.93
CA ASP A 36 13.07 5.30 -23.83
C ASP A 36 12.05 6.40 -24.17
N GLY A 37 12.13 7.53 -23.45
CA GLY A 37 11.22 8.66 -23.53
C GLY A 37 10.12 8.68 -22.43
N PRO A 38 9.18 9.65 -22.53
CA PRO A 38 8.22 9.91 -21.45
C PRO A 38 7.15 8.82 -21.33
N THR A 39 6.94 8.32 -20.12
CA THR A 39 5.84 7.43 -19.76
C THR A 39 4.82 8.22 -18.93
N THR A 40 3.53 8.10 -19.28
CA THR A 40 2.43 8.74 -18.56
C THR A 40 1.64 7.69 -17.76
N ILE A 41 1.41 7.98 -16.49
CA ILE A 41 0.60 7.15 -15.59
C ILE A 41 -0.64 7.96 -15.26
N THR A 42 -1.84 7.42 -15.53
CA THR A 42 -3.13 8.06 -15.19
C THR A 42 -3.71 7.46 -13.92
N ASN A 43 -4.70 8.11 -13.32
CA ASN A 43 -5.30 7.70 -12.05
C ASN A 43 -4.27 7.63 -10.91
N VAL A 44 -3.39 8.62 -10.83
CA VAL A 44 -2.37 8.73 -9.78
C VAL A 44 -2.91 9.54 -8.61
N PRO A 45 -2.96 8.98 -7.38
CA PRO A 45 -3.54 9.68 -6.23
C PRO A 45 -2.64 10.81 -5.73
N LYS A 46 -3.24 11.88 -5.20
CA LYS A 46 -2.56 13.05 -4.60
C LYS A 46 -2.12 12.73 -3.16
N LEU A 47 -1.15 11.85 -3.02
CA LEU A 47 -0.66 11.36 -1.74
C LEU A 47 0.77 11.82 -1.45
N LYS A 48 1.07 12.04 -0.18
CA LYS A 48 2.40 12.47 0.27
C LYS A 48 3.53 11.54 -0.19
N ASP A 49 3.26 10.24 -0.30
CA ASP A 49 4.24 9.26 -0.78
C ASP A 49 4.53 9.44 -2.27
N ILE A 50 3.53 9.80 -3.10
CA ILE A 50 3.70 10.11 -4.53
C ILE A 50 4.60 11.34 -4.69
N TYR A 51 4.32 12.44 -4.00
CA TYR A 51 5.17 13.65 -4.04
C TYR A 51 6.59 13.37 -3.54
N THR A 52 6.73 12.52 -2.53
CA THR A 52 8.06 12.11 -2.03
C THR A 52 8.83 11.37 -3.11
N PHE A 53 8.19 10.42 -3.81
CA PHE A 53 8.86 9.66 -4.85
C PHE A 53 9.16 10.50 -6.09
N ASN A 54 8.27 11.45 -6.46
CA ASN A 54 8.57 12.44 -7.49
C ASN A 54 9.89 13.17 -7.19
N ASN A 55 10.11 13.57 -5.94
CA ASN A 55 11.35 14.24 -5.55
C ASN A 55 12.57 13.30 -5.61
N VAL A 56 12.41 12.02 -5.23
CA VAL A 56 13.48 11.02 -5.38
C VAL A 56 13.87 10.85 -6.86
N ILE A 57 12.88 10.77 -7.75
CA ILE A 57 13.10 10.65 -9.19
C ILE A 57 13.77 11.90 -9.74
N ARG A 58 13.29 13.11 -9.39
CA ARG A 58 13.87 14.38 -9.86
C ARG A 58 15.34 14.56 -9.53
N VAL A 59 15.80 14.05 -8.39
CA VAL A 59 17.22 14.14 -8.00
C VAL A 59 18.14 13.41 -9.00
N THR A 60 17.64 12.39 -9.68
CA THR A 60 18.42 11.69 -10.72
C THR A 60 18.61 12.53 -12.01
N GLY A 61 17.83 13.58 -12.19
CA GLY A 61 17.80 14.41 -13.40
C GLY A 61 16.59 14.11 -14.31
N ALA A 62 15.79 13.11 -13.99
CA ALA A 62 14.55 12.85 -14.72
C ALA A 62 13.56 14.00 -14.56
N GLN A 63 12.82 14.30 -15.62
CA GLN A 63 11.72 15.25 -15.58
C GLN A 63 10.46 14.56 -15.08
N VAL A 64 9.77 15.20 -14.15
CA VAL A 64 8.53 14.68 -13.54
C VAL A 64 7.50 15.81 -13.56
N ASP A 65 6.41 15.60 -14.27
CA ASP A 65 5.27 16.49 -14.35
C ASP A 65 4.03 15.77 -13.82
N PHE A 66 3.36 16.37 -12.83
CA PHE A 66 2.16 15.82 -12.20
C PHE A 66 1.01 16.81 -12.35
N ASP A 67 0.11 16.52 -13.27
CA ASP A 67 -1.16 17.24 -13.41
C ASP A 67 -2.17 16.67 -12.41
N GLU A 68 -2.34 17.38 -11.29
CA GLU A 68 -3.24 16.96 -10.21
C GLU A 68 -4.72 17.05 -10.62
N SER A 69 -5.08 17.87 -11.61
CA SER A 69 -6.47 18.02 -12.04
C SER A 69 -6.95 16.82 -12.85
N ASP A 70 -6.05 16.23 -13.64
CA ASP A 70 -6.34 15.09 -14.48
C ASP A 70 -5.79 13.77 -13.86
N GLU A 71 -5.12 13.87 -12.70
CA GLU A 71 -4.46 12.74 -12.01
C GLU A 71 -3.44 12.02 -12.90
N GLU A 72 -2.77 12.80 -13.76
CA GLU A 72 -1.77 12.31 -14.73
C GLU A 72 -0.35 12.65 -14.29
N LEU A 73 0.50 11.64 -14.23
CA LEU A 73 1.91 11.77 -13.91
C LEU A 73 2.76 11.35 -15.10
N THR A 74 3.53 12.27 -15.67
CA THR A 74 4.47 12.00 -16.76
C THR A 74 5.91 12.03 -16.24
N ILE A 75 6.66 10.97 -16.50
CA ILE A 75 8.07 10.83 -16.14
C ILE A 75 8.88 10.64 -17.42
N ASN A 76 9.84 11.55 -17.64
CA ASN A 76 10.78 11.46 -18.76
C ASN A 76 12.21 11.24 -18.24
N PRO A 77 12.82 10.05 -18.50
CA PRO A 77 14.14 9.68 -18.02
C PRO A 77 15.31 10.20 -18.87
N ASP A 78 15.08 10.90 -19.97
CA ASP A 78 16.11 11.24 -20.98
C ASP A 78 17.32 12.02 -20.42
N ASN A 79 17.15 12.73 -19.30
CA ASN A 79 18.18 13.57 -18.70
C ASN A 79 18.77 13.01 -17.40
N ILE A 80 18.61 11.72 -17.12
CA ILE A 80 19.19 11.12 -15.92
C ILE A 80 20.72 11.17 -15.99
N GLY A 81 21.31 11.92 -15.04
CA GLY A 81 22.77 12.08 -14.90
C GLY A 81 23.30 11.66 -13.53
N HIS A 82 22.41 11.45 -12.56
CA HIS A 82 22.78 11.07 -11.21
C HIS A 82 22.11 9.73 -10.83
N LEU A 83 22.94 8.75 -10.51
CA LEU A 83 22.49 7.39 -10.18
C LEU A 83 22.46 7.17 -8.66
N GLU A 84 22.02 8.18 -7.92
CA GLU A 84 21.97 8.19 -6.46
C GLU A 84 20.57 8.55 -5.95
N ALA A 85 20.09 7.77 -4.96
CA ALA A 85 18.92 8.11 -4.16
C ALA A 85 19.36 8.41 -2.70
N PRO A 86 19.36 9.69 -2.27
CA PRO A 86 20.00 10.13 -1.04
C PRO A 86 19.15 9.80 0.20
N TYR A 87 19.83 9.64 1.35
CA TYR A 87 19.24 9.28 2.64
C TYR A 87 18.05 10.14 3.04
N ASP A 88 18.13 11.47 2.91
CA ASP A 88 17.09 12.39 3.36
C ASP A 88 15.74 12.21 2.64
N LEU A 89 15.75 11.63 1.46
CA LEU A 89 14.55 11.30 0.70
C LEU A 89 14.11 9.84 0.94
N VAL A 90 15.07 8.89 0.85
CA VAL A 90 14.78 7.45 0.97
C VAL A 90 14.25 7.09 2.36
N ARG A 91 14.76 7.73 3.44
CA ARG A 91 14.30 7.49 4.81
C ARG A 91 12.82 7.80 5.05
N LYS A 92 12.23 8.67 4.23
CA LYS A 92 10.83 9.10 4.37
C LYS A 92 9.85 8.06 3.87
N MET A 93 10.28 7.22 2.90
CA MET A 93 9.42 6.24 2.25
C MET A 93 10.21 5.04 1.78
N ARG A 94 9.84 3.84 2.27
CA ARG A 94 10.55 2.60 1.92
C ARG A 94 10.54 2.28 0.42
N ALA A 95 9.43 2.56 -0.28
CA ALA A 95 9.31 2.31 -1.72
C ALA A 95 10.35 3.08 -2.55
N SER A 96 11.00 4.13 -2.00
CA SER A 96 12.15 4.79 -2.63
C SER A 96 13.30 3.81 -2.93
N PHE A 97 13.31 2.66 -2.28
CA PHE A 97 14.28 1.59 -2.54
C PHE A 97 14.09 0.90 -3.90
N TYR A 98 12.92 1.09 -4.58
CA TYR A 98 12.72 0.65 -5.97
C TYR A 98 13.67 1.34 -6.96
N MET A 99 14.22 2.49 -6.60
CA MET A 99 15.27 3.15 -7.36
C MET A 99 16.49 2.27 -7.58
N LEU A 100 16.79 1.35 -6.63
CA LEU A 100 17.91 0.41 -6.78
C LEU A 100 17.72 -0.48 -8.01
N GLY A 101 16.56 -1.14 -8.13
CA GLY A 101 16.25 -2.00 -9.28
C GLY A 101 16.20 -1.24 -10.59
N ALA A 102 15.51 -0.09 -10.60
CA ALA A 102 15.37 0.73 -11.80
C ALA A 102 16.72 1.26 -12.32
N LEU A 103 17.55 1.82 -11.44
CA LEU A 103 18.85 2.39 -11.85
C LEU A 103 19.84 1.30 -12.27
N VAL A 104 19.90 0.16 -11.54
CA VAL A 104 20.74 -0.97 -11.95
C VAL A 104 20.25 -1.56 -13.27
N GLY A 105 18.92 -1.74 -13.43
CA GLY A 105 18.33 -2.29 -14.64
C GLY A 105 18.63 -1.45 -15.90
N LYS A 106 18.55 -0.12 -15.80
CA LYS A 106 18.77 0.78 -16.96
C LYS A 106 20.25 1.13 -17.17
N TYR A 107 20.99 1.42 -16.08
CA TYR A 107 22.33 2.01 -16.15
C TYR A 107 23.45 1.09 -15.66
N GLY A 108 23.13 -0.11 -15.21
CA GLY A 108 24.10 -1.09 -14.69
C GLY A 108 24.71 -0.71 -13.34
N LYS A 109 24.34 0.43 -12.74
CA LYS A 109 24.88 0.86 -11.44
C LYS A 109 23.91 1.76 -10.68
N ALA A 110 23.98 1.72 -9.36
CA ALA A 110 23.20 2.58 -8.49
C ALA A 110 23.90 2.80 -7.14
N LYS A 111 23.63 3.96 -6.52
CA LYS A 111 23.93 4.25 -5.12
C LYS A 111 22.62 4.65 -4.44
N VAL A 112 22.08 3.79 -3.56
CA VAL A 112 20.80 4.01 -2.91
C VAL A 112 20.95 3.88 -1.41
N SER A 113 20.48 4.86 -0.66
CA SER A 113 20.47 4.78 0.79
C SER A 113 19.64 3.58 1.26
N LEU A 114 20.08 2.93 2.33
CA LEU A 114 19.25 1.96 3.03
C LEU A 114 17.96 2.68 3.52
N PRO A 115 16.80 2.04 3.40
CA PRO A 115 15.57 2.62 3.91
C PRO A 115 15.64 2.74 5.43
N GLY A 116 15.14 3.85 5.97
CA GLY A 116 15.00 4.06 7.41
C GLY A 116 14.14 2.98 8.06
N GLY A 117 14.27 2.81 9.37
CA GLY A 117 13.41 1.93 10.17
C GLY A 117 11.94 2.35 10.05
N CYS A 118 11.05 1.39 10.12
CA CYS A 118 9.60 1.64 10.21
C CYS A 118 9.16 1.46 11.67
N ALA A 119 7.96 1.97 12.02
CA ALA A 119 7.39 1.80 13.36
C ALA A 119 7.29 0.33 13.81
N TRP A 120 7.33 -0.61 12.86
CA TRP A 120 7.25 -2.07 13.09
C TRP A 120 8.60 -2.78 13.04
N GLY A 121 9.72 -2.07 13.30
CA GLY A 121 11.07 -2.65 13.36
C GLY A 121 11.87 -2.61 12.06
N PRO A 122 13.07 -3.23 12.06
CA PRO A 122 13.93 -3.29 10.89
C PRO A 122 13.25 -4.09 9.79
N ARG A 123 13.19 -3.52 8.61
CA ARG A 123 12.71 -4.24 7.42
C ARG A 123 13.92 -4.60 6.58
N PRO A 124 14.34 -5.87 6.63
CA PRO A 124 15.54 -6.31 5.91
C PRO A 124 15.36 -6.11 4.41
N VAL A 125 16.43 -5.68 3.75
CA VAL A 125 16.52 -5.60 2.29
C VAL A 125 17.26 -6.82 1.71
N ASP A 126 17.51 -7.82 2.55
CA ASP A 126 18.34 -8.99 2.25
C ASP A 126 17.86 -9.75 1.01
N LEU A 127 16.54 -9.90 0.85
CA LEU A 127 15.95 -10.56 -0.32
C LEU A 127 16.21 -9.77 -1.61
N HIS A 128 16.14 -8.43 -1.54
CA HIS A 128 16.48 -7.58 -2.69
C HIS A 128 17.94 -7.78 -3.10
N LEU A 129 18.84 -7.65 -2.12
CA LEU A 129 20.27 -7.73 -2.35
C LEU A 129 20.72 -9.16 -2.69
N GLY A 130 20.09 -10.17 -2.07
CA GLY A 130 20.34 -11.59 -2.35
C GLY A 130 20.01 -11.96 -3.80
N GLY A 131 18.85 -11.54 -4.30
CA GLY A 131 18.44 -11.75 -5.69
C GLY A 131 19.35 -11.02 -6.68
N MET A 132 19.76 -9.79 -6.37
CA MET A 132 20.72 -9.04 -7.21
C MET A 132 22.09 -9.71 -7.26
N ARG A 133 22.60 -10.18 -6.10
CA ARG A 133 23.87 -10.97 -6.07
C ARG A 133 23.75 -12.28 -6.86
N ALA A 134 22.59 -12.93 -6.82
CA ALA A 134 22.36 -14.14 -7.63
C ALA A 134 22.43 -13.85 -9.15
N MET A 135 22.08 -12.64 -9.57
CA MET A 135 22.27 -12.15 -10.94
C MET A 135 23.74 -11.76 -11.26
N GLY A 136 24.65 -11.84 -10.28
CA GLY A 136 26.05 -11.45 -10.45
C GLY A 136 26.31 -9.94 -10.27
N ILE A 137 25.33 -9.19 -9.77
CA ILE A 137 25.49 -7.78 -9.44
C ILE A 137 26.37 -7.66 -8.18
N ASP A 138 27.47 -6.91 -8.28
CA ASP A 138 28.31 -6.61 -7.14
C ASP A 138 27.63 -5.61 -6.21
N ILE A 139 27.53 -5.97 -4.92
CA ILE A 139 26.84 -5.18 -3.90
C ILE A 139 27.76 -4.95 -2.72
N SER A 140 28.10 -3.69 -2.45
CA SER A 140 28.73 -3.27 -1.20
C SER A 140 27.78 -2.40 -0.36
N LEU A 141 28.00 -2.41 0.95
CA LEU A 141 27.28 -1.59 1.94
C LEU A 141 28.29 -0.68 2.62
N GLU A 142 28.20 0.60 2.37
CA GLU A 142 29.14 1.59 2.89
C GLU A 142 28.37 2.83 3.35
N GLU A 143 28.66 3.31 4.56
CA GLU A 143 28.07 4.54 5.14
C GLU A 143 26.53 4.61 5.08
N GLY A 144 25.86 3.46 5.18
CA GLY A 144 24.39 3.37 5.11
C GLY A 144 23.81 3.40 3.69
N TYR A 145 24.68 3.25 2.67
CA TYR A 145 24.29 3.15 1.26
C TYR A 145 24.55 1.75 0.72
N VAL A 146 23.69 1.33 -0.19
CA VAL A 146 23.89 0.22 -1.11
C VAL A 146 24.56 0.75 -2.36
N TYR A 147 25.76 0.27 -2.68
CA TYR A 147 26.40 0.45 -3.96
C TYR A 147 26.21 -0.82 -4.77
N ALA A 148 25.62 -0.70 -5.94
CA ALA A 148 25.35 -1.81 -6.84
C ALA A 148 26.03 -1.56 -8.20
N GLN A 149 26.72 -2.59 -8.70
CA GLN A 149 27.36 -2.56 -10.01
C GLN A 149 27.07 -3.87 -10.74
N ALA A 150 26.33 -3.80 -11.84
CA ALA A 150 26.09 -4.94 -12.69
C ALA A 150 27.37 -5.30 -13.49
N PRO A 151 27.60 -6.58 -13.82
CA PRO A 151 28.61 -6.98 -14.79
C PRO A 151 28.22 -6.49 -16.20
N ASP A 152 29.16 -6.52 -17.14
CA ASP A 152 28.90 -6.14 -18.55
C ASP A 152 27.76 -6.96 -19.18
N ALA A 153 27.50 -8.18 -18.70
CA ALA A 153 26.38 -9.00 -19.07
C ALA A 153 25.94 -9.87 -17.89
N ILE A 154 24.67 -9.80 -17.55
CA ILE A 154 24.03 -10.72 -16.59
C ILE A 154 23.66 -12.00 -17.34
N GLY A 155 24.31 -13.11 -17.00
CA GLY A 155 24.03 -14.42 -17.59
C GLY A 155 22.70 -15.03 -17.08
N LYS A 156 22.60 -16.37 -17.20
CA LYS A 156 21.44 -17.11 -16.67
C LYS A 156 21.55 -17.19 -15.14
N ALA A 157 20.49 -16.77 -14.46
CA ALA A 157 20.42 -16.78 -13.00
C ALA A 157 19.04 -17.23 -12.51
N SER A 158 18.97 -17.64 -11.25
CA SER A 158 17.70 -17.90 -10.57
C SER A 158 17.83 -17.56 -9.09
N PHE A 159 16.69 -17.18 -8.48
CA PHE A 159 16.61 -16.88 -7.06
C PHE A 159 15.25 -17.29 -6.51
N THR A 160 15.21 -17.76 -5.27
CA THR A 160 13.96 -18.08 -4.56
C THR A 160 13.78 -17.11 -3.41
N LEU A 161 12.61 -16.44 -3.37
CA LEU A 161 12.23 -15.57 -2.26
C LEU A 161 11.72 -16.41 -1.08
N GLU A 162 12.38 -16.30 0.06
CA GLU A 162 11.96 -16.97 1.30
C GLU A 162 12.04 -15.98 2.46
N PRO A 163 10.88 -15.44 2.89
CA PRO A 163 9.51 -15.59 2.36
C PRO A 163 9.28 -14.82 1.04
N SER A 164 8.09 -15.00 0.41
CA SER A 164 7.63 -14.16 -0.69
C SER A 164 7.61 -12.68 -0.26
N SER A 165 8.03 -11.79 -1.14
CA SER A 165 8.15 -10.36 -0.85
C SER A 165 7.76 -9.51 -2.06
N VAL A 166 6.76 -8.65 -1.89
CA VAL A 166 6.33 -7.69 -2.91
C VAL A 166 7.49 -6.77 -3.31
N GLY A 167 8.13 -6.14 -2.31
CA GLY A 167 9.20 -5.19 -2.58
C GLY A 167 10.41 -5.82 -3.28
N ALA A 168 10.82 -7.03 -2.86
CA ALA A 168 11.93 -7.73 -3.50
C ALA A 168 11.56 -8.18 -4.91
N THR A 169 10.34 -8.70 -5.13
CA THR A 169 9.86 -9.06 -6.48
C THR A 169 9.95 -7.87 -7.41
N ILE A 170 9.39 -6.71 -7.02
CA ILE A 170 9.43 -5.47 -7.82
C ILE A 170 10.87 -5.09 -8.17
N ASN A 171 11.75 -5.01 -7.18
CA ASN A 171 13.14 -4.60 -7.41
C ASN A 171 13.92 -5.56 -8.33
N LEU A 172 13.70 -6.87 -8.18
CA LEU A 172 14.40 -7.87 -8.99
C LEU A 172 13.87 -7.91 -10.42
N VAL A 173 12.57 -7.69 -10.62
CA VAL A 173 11.97 -7.51 -11.96
C VAL A 173 12.59 -6.29 -12.63
N LEU A 174 12.56 -5.10 -11.99
CA LEU A 174 13.12 -3.87 -12.53
C LEU A 174 14.62 -4.02 -12.88
N ALA A 175 15.40 -4.72 -12.05
CA ALA A 175 16.83 -4.92 -12.29
C ALA A 175 17.15 -5.87 -13.44
N SER A 176 16.21 -6.74 -13.84
CA SER A 176 16.48 -7.84 -14.77
C SER A 176 15.98 -7.62 -16.20
N VAL A 177 14.93 -6.81 -16.40
CA VAL A 177 14.23 -6.70 -17.70
C VAL A 177 15.07 -6.18 -18.87
N LEU A 178 16.17 -5.46 -18.60
CA LEU A 178 17.09 -4.94 -19.64
C LEU A 178 18.47 -5.62 -19.59
N GLN A 179 18.82 -6.30 -18.51
CA GLN A 179 20.19 -6.72 -18.25
C GLN A 179 20.41 -8.24 -18.32
N ALA A 180 19.41 -9.04 -18.01
CA ALA A 180 19.56 -10.48 -17.83
C ALA A 180 19.40 -11.27 -19.13
N ASP A 181 20.33 -12.20 -19.46
CA ASP A 181 20.09 -13.20 -20.50
C ASP A 181 18.84 -14.04 -20.15
N LYS A 182 18.78 -14.54 -18.92
CA LYS A 182 17.59 -15.18 -18.36
C LYS A 182 17.63 -15.16 -16.84
N PHE A 183 16.61 -14.58 -16.20
CA PHE A 183 16.42 -14.62 -14.76
C PHE A 183 15.12 -15.35 -14.41
N VAL A 184 15.19 -16.32 -13.49
CA VAL A 184 14.02 -17.05 -12.99
C VAL A 184 13.85 -16.71 -11.51
N LEU A 185 12.74 -16.05 -11.18
CA LEU A 185 12.38 -15.71 -9.82
C LEU A 185 11.29 -16.66 -9.31
N HIS A 186 11.65 -17.48 -8.31
CA HIS A 186 10.74 -18.41 -7.66
C HIS A 186 10.14 -17.79 -6.42
N ASN A 187 8.92 -18.23 -6.06
CA ASN A 187 8.11 -17.70 -4.97
C ASN A 187 7.91 -16.18 -5.06
N ALA A 188 7.79 -15.67 -6.29
CA ALA A 188 7.48 -14.28 -6.56
C ALA A 188 6.13 -13.89 -5.95
N ALA A 189 6.01 -12.63 -5.52
CA ALA A 189 4.75 -12.07 -5.06
C ALA A 189 3.74 -11.99 -6.22
N LYS A 190 2.46 -12.19 -5.90
CA LYS A 190 1.36 -12.23 -6.88
C LYS A 190 0.32 -11.14 -6.62
N GLU A 191 0.62 -10.21 -5.74
CA GLU A 191 -0.24 -9.08 -5.45
C GLU A 191 -0.56 -8.32 -6.75
N PRO A 192 -1.78 -7.78 -6.89
CA PRO A 192 -2.21 -7.03 -8.08
C PRO A 192 -1.21 -5.92 -8.48
N ASP A 193 -0.61 -5.27 -7.50
CA ASP A 193 0.41 -4.22 -7.73
C ASP A 193 1.65 -4.77 -8.50
N VAL A 194 2.05 -6.03 -8.23
CA VAL A 194 3.16 -6.71 -8.92
C VAL A 194 2.75 -7.17 -10.31
N VAL A 195 1.52 -7.67 -10.42
CA VAL A 195 0.96 -8.11 -11.71
C VAL A 195 0.88 -6.92 -12.66
N LEU A 196 0.32 -5.80 -12.22
CA LEU A 196 0.21 -4.58 -13.02
C LEU A 196 1.59 -4.05 -13.46
N LEU A 197 2.60 -4.07 -12.57
CA LEU A 197 3.96 -3.72 -12.95
C LEU A 197 4.49 -4.62 -14.07
N CYS A 198 4.35 -5.95 -13.94
CA CYS A 198 4.86 -6.89 -14.94
C CYS A 198 4.13 -6.76 -16.28
N GLU A 199 2.80 -6.56 -16.25
CA GLU A 199 2.00 -6.31 -17.45
C GLU A 199 2.39 -5.00 -18.12
N THR A 200 2.61 -3.93 -17.35
CA THR A 200 3.11 -2.64 -17.84
C THR A 200 4.47 -2.79 -18.51
N LEU A 201 5.40 -3.48 -17.88
CA LEU A 201 6.72 -3.74 -18.47
C LEU A 201 6.63 -4.59 -19.75
N ALA A 202 5.73 -5.57 -19.79
CA ALA A 202 5.48 -6.38 -20.99
C ALA A 202 4.89 -5.51 -22.13
N GLU A 203 3.98 -4.59 -21.82
CA GLU A 203 3.46 -3.62 -22.78
C GLU A 203 4.55 -2.65 -23.28
N MET A 204 5.50 -2.27 -22.42
CA MET A 204 6.70 -1.53 -22.80
C MET A 204 7.65 -2.34 -23.70
N GLY A 205 7.49 -3.66 -23.78
CA GLY A 205 8.29 -4.56 -24.62
C GLY A 205 9.18 -5.54 -23.87
N ALA A 206 9.06 -5.67 -22.54
CA ALA A 206 9.80 -6.66 -21.76
C ALA A 206 9.33 -8.10 -22.05
N ASP A 207 10.25 -9.05 -22.01
CA ASP A 207 9.96 -10.48 -22.15
C ASP A 207 9.84 -11.12 -20.75
N ILE A 208 8.59 -11.23 -20.27
CA ILE A 208 8.24 -11.78 -18.95
C ILE A 208 7.19 -12.85 -19.09
N ASP A 209 7.55 -14.10 -18.72
CA ASP A 209 6.61 -15.22 -18.61
C ASP A 209 6.21 -15.44 -17.16
N GLY A 210 4.99 -15.96 -16.95
CA GLY A 210 4.49 -16.38 -15.64
C GLY A 210 3.91 -15.26 -14.80
N ILE A 211 3.52 -14.12 -15.39
CA ILE A 211 2.85 -13.01 -14.70
C ILE A 211 1.62 -13.53 -13.93
N GLY A 212 1.49 -13.11 -12.67
CA GLY A 212 0.41 -13.56 -11.78
C GLY A 212 0.62 -14.96 -11.17
N THR A 213 1.74 -15.61 -11.46
CA THR A 213 2.12 -16.89 -10.84
C THR A 213 3.25 -16.72 -9.83
N ASN A 214 3.57 -17.79 -9.10
CA ASN A 214 4.69 -17.77 -8.14
C ASN A 214 6.07 -17.93 -8.81
N THR A 215 6.15 -17.99 -10.14
CA THR A 215 7.42 -18.11 -10.85
C THR A 215 7.42 -17.18 -12.05
N LEU A 216 8.30 -16.19 -12.04
CA LEU A 216 8.54 -15.29 -13.15
C LEU A 216 9.79 -15.72 -13.91
N THR A 217 9.70 -15.77 -15.23
CA THR A 217 10.87 -15.95 -16.11
C THR A 217 11.04 -14.70 -16.94
N ILE A 218 12.16 -14.00 -16.76
CA ILE A 218 12.47 -12.73 -17.38
C ILE A 218 13.67 -12.91 -18.30
N ARG A 219 13.55 -12.40 -19.55
CA ARG A 219 14.65 -12.32 -20.50
C ARG A 219 14.87 -10.85 -20.84
N GLY A 220 16.09 -10.38 -20.68
CA GLY A 220 16.44 -9.01 -20.97
C GLY A 220 16.22 -8.67 -22.43
N VAL A 221 15.76 -7.44 -22.64
CA VAL A 221 15.59 -6.83 -23.97
C VAL A 221 16.50 -5.63 -24.10
N ASP A 222 16.77 -5.21 -25.35
CA ASP A 222 17.70 -4.10 -25.60
C ASP A 222 17.15 -2.73 -25.18
N SER A 223 15.80 -2.56 -25.24
CA SER A 223 15.12 -1.31 -24.92
C SER A 223 13.68 -1.53 -24.53
N LEU A 224 13.11 -0.59 -23.80
CA LEU A 224 11.68 -0.54 -23.44
C LEU A 224 11.06 0.75 -23.98
N ASN A 225 9.88 0.65 -24.59
CA ASN A 225 9.16 1.79 -25.13
C ASN A 225 8.52 2.61 -24.00
N SER A 226 8.30 3.89 -24.25
CA SER A 226 7.41 4.72 -23.46
C SER A 226 5.93 4.38 -23.77
N ILE A 227 5.08 4.43 -22.73
CA ILE A 227 3.65 4.13 -22.84
C ILE A 227 2.80 5.09 -22.02
N THR A 228 1.49 5.02 -22.22
CA THR A 228 0.51 5.56 -21.25
C THR A 228 -0.17 4.37 -20.59
N VAL A 229 -0.11 4.31 -19.26
CA VAL A 229 -0.69 3.23 -18.46
C VAL A 229 -1.65 3.80 -17.41
N ARG A 230 -2.77 3.10 -17.18
CA ARG A 230 -3.69 3.45 -16.10
C ARG A 230 -3.32 2.70 -14.83
N ASN A 231 -3.13 3.45 -13.76
CA ASN A 231 -2.94 2.89 -12.42
C ASN A 231 -4.22 2.21 -11.92
N ALA A 232 -4.07 1.13 -11.16
CA ALA A 232 -5.19 0.42 -10.55
C ALA A 232 -5.91 1.25 -9.48
N PRO A 233 -7.21 1.04 -9.22
CA PRO A 233 -7.87 1.57 -8.04
C PRO A 233 -7.30 0.96 -6.75
N ASP A 234 -7.39 1.71 -5.63
CA ASP A 234 -6.82 1.23 -4.36
C ASP A 234 -7.74 0.20 -3.69
N ARG A 235 -7.36 -1.08 -3.77
CA ARG A 235 -8.08 -2.21 -3.14
C ARG A 235 -8.11 -2.13 -1.61
N ILE A 236 -7.13 -1.46 -0.99
CA ILE A 236 -7.08 -1.28 0.47
C ILE A 236 -8.02 -0.15 0.90
N GLU A 237 -8.08 0.95 0.14
CA GLU A 237 -9.10 1.99 0.35
C GLU A 237 -10.50 1.40 0.18
N THR A 238 -10.72 0.60 -0.86
CA THR A 238 -11.99 -0.12 -1.11
C THR A 238 -12.39 -0.96 0.11
N GLY A 239 -11.52 -1.84 0.59
CA GLY A 239 -11.77 -2.67 1.78
C GLY A 239 -11.99 -1.85 3.05
N THR A 240 -11.28 -0.74 3.21
CA THR A 240 -11.44 0.18 4.35
C THR A 240 -12.85 0.80 4.37
N PHE A 241 -13.34 1.31 3.23
CA PHE A 241 -14.69 1.87 3.17
C PHE A 241 -15.80 0.81 3.25
N MET A 242 -15.56 -0.41 2.75
CA MET A 242 -16.46 -1.54 2.99
C MET A 242 -16.63 -1.81 4.49
N ILE A 243 -15.51 -1.86 5.23
CA ILE A 243 -15.52 -2.03 6.69
C ILE A 243 -16.23 -0.86 7.36
N ALA A 244 -15.91 0.38 6.99
CA ALA A 244 -16.55 1.58 7.54
C ALA A 244 -18.09 1.51 7.43
N ALA A 245 -18.59 1.13 6.27
CA ALA A 245 -20.04 0.99 6.04
C ALA A 245 -20.66 -0.11 6.91
N ALA A 246 -19.99 -1.23 7.11
CA ALA A 246 -20.53 -2.34 7.89
C ALA A 246 -20.65 -2.05 9.40
N MET A 247 -19.93 -1.05 9.92
CA MET A 247 -19.83 -0.78 11.36
C MET A 247 -21.05 -0.07 11.98
N HIS A 248 -21.97 0.48 11.17
CA HIS A 248 -23.19 1.12 11.69
C HIS A 248 -24.42 0.57 10.97
N PRO A 249 -25.45 0.05 11.67
CA PRO A 249 -26.58 -0.70 11.07
C PRO A 249 -27.40 0.08 10.03
N ASP A 250 -27.42 1.42 10.13
CA ASP A 250 -28.17 2.28 9.20
C ASP A 250 -27.33 2.75 8.00
N SER A 251 -26.14 2.17 7.80
CA SER A 251 -25.25 2.55 6.69
C SER A 251 -25.56 1.78 5.42
N GLU A 252 -25.58 2.52 4.29
CA GLU A 252 -25.68 1.97 2.95
C GLU A 252 -24.88 2.85 1.97
N ILE A 253 -23.77 2.34 1.43
CA ILE A 253 -22.91 3.09 0.52
C ILE A 253 -22.66 2.34 -0.79
N THR A 254 -22.30 3.10 -1.81
CA THR A 254 -21.78 2.61 -3.08
C THR A 254 -20.34 3.08 -3.25
N LEU A 255 -19.43 2.16 -3.47
CA LEU A 255 -18.05 2.46 -3.88
C LEU A 255 -17.98 2.37 -5.40
N THR A 256 -17.48 3.41 -6.07
CA THR A 256 -17.38 3.44 -7.53
C THR A 256 -15.95 3.45 -8.01
N GLY A 257 -15.73 2.93 -9.21
CA GLY A 257 -14.38 2.89 -9.81
C GLY A 257 -13.44 1.92 -9.11
N THR A 258 -13.97 0.84 -8.54
CA THR A 258 -13.18 -0.23 -7.89
C THR A 258 -12.71 -1.28 -8.89
N ASP A 259 -11.88 -2.21 -8.45
CA ASP A 259 -11.68 -3.50 -9.11
C ASP A 259 -11.94 -4.63 -8.10
N PRO A 260 -13.17 -5.20 -8.10
CA PRO A 260 -13.53 -6.26 -7.17
C PRO A 260 -12.69 -7.53 -7.32
N SER A 261 -12.10 -7.78 -8.49
CA SER A 261 -11.27 -8.96 -8.75
C SER A 261 -9.95 -8.94 -7.98
N GLU A 262 -9.49 -7.76 -7.59
CA GLU A 262 -8.24 -7.57 -6.85
C GLU A 262 -8.38 -7.72 -5.32
N LEU A 263 -9.60 -7.85 -4.80
CA LEU A 263 -9.86 -7.95 -3.36
C LEU A 263 -9.45 -9.29 -2.72
N GLY A 264 -9.04 -10.28 -3.51
CA GLY A 264 -8.65 -11.61 -3.03
C GLY A 264 -9.77 -12.28 -2.22
N VAL A 265 -9.44 -12.84 -1.07
CA VAL A 265 -10.42 -13.51 -0.19
C VAL A 265 -11.25 -12.54 0.67
N PHE A 266 -10.94 -11.24 0.67
CA PHE A 266 -11.59 -10.26 1.54
C PHE A 266 -13.12 -10.26 1.42
N PRO A 267 -13.76 -10.28 0.23
CA PRO A 267 -15.22 -10.29 0.11
C PRO A 267 -15.86 -11.53 0.74
N GLU A 268 -15.19 -12.69 0.70
CA GLU A 268 -15.69 -13.91 1.34
C GLU A 268 -15.77 -13.73 2.87
N TYR A 269 -14.72 -13.22 3.49
CA TYR A 269 -14.71 -12.93 4.94
C TYR A 269 -15.72 -11.84 5.28
N PHE A 270 -15.79 -10.78 4.48
CA PHE A 270 -16.72 -9.68 4.68
C PHE A 270 -18.18 -10.16 4.67
N ASN A 271 -18.58 -10.99 3.73
CA ASN A 271 -19.94 -11.54 3.67
C ASN A 271 -20.30 -12.41 4.90
N LYS A 272 -19.30 -13.09 5.52
CA LYS A 272 -19.52 -13.86 6.75
C LYS A 272 -19.95 -12.99 7.94
N THR A 273 -19.60 -11.71 7.94
CA THR A 273 -20.00 -10.76 8.99
C THR A 273 -21.51 -10.45 8.97
N GLY A 274 -22.19 -10.79 7.88
CA GLY A 274 -23.60 -10.50 7.68
C GLY A 274 -23.85 -9.24 6.86
N ALA A 275 -22.81 -8.44 6.56
CA ALA A 275 -22.95 -7.31 5.66
C ALA A 275 -23.31 -7.78 4.24
N ALA A 276 -24.23 -7.09 3.60
CA ALA A 276 -24.57 -7.36 2.21
C ALA A 276 -23.60 -6.61 1.28
N CYS A 277 -22.98 -7.38 0.37
CA CYS A 277 -22.09 -6.83 -0.63
C CYS A 277 -22.56 -7.28 -2.01
N THR A 278 -22.93 -6.34 -2.88
CA THR A 278 -23.35 -6.60 -4.27
C THR A 278 -22.40 -5.90 -5.21
N ILE A 279 -21.87 -6.64 -6.17
CA ILE A 279 -20.93 -6.13 -7.19
C ILE A 279 -21.70 -5.93 -8.50
N ASP A 280 -21.59 -4.72 -9.08
CA ASP A 280 -22.09 -4.37 -10.39
C ASP A 280 -20.97 -3.69 -11.22
N GLY A 281 -20.31 -4.48 -12.05
CA GLY A 281 -19.14 -4.03 -12.81
C GLY A 281 -18.00 -3.59 -11.89
N THR A 282 -17.66 -2.29 -11.92
CA THR A 282 -16.65 -1.67 -11.05
C THR A 282 -17.22 -1.04 -9.79
N ASP A 283 -18.51 -1.18 -9.55
CA ASP A 283 -19.17 -0.61 -8.40
C ASP A 283 -19.50 -1.70 -7.37
N ILE A 284 -19.34 -1.36 -6.11
CA ILE A 284 -19.66 -2.24 -4.98
C ILE A 284 -20.70 -1.54 -4.11
N HIS A 285 -21.86 -2.16 -3.95
CA HIS A 285 -22.90 -1.72 -3.03
C HIS A 285 -22.79 -2.46 -1.72
N ILE A 286 -22.68 -1.74 -0.63
CA ILE A 286 -22.55 -2.28 0.72
C ILE A 286 -23.73 -1.80 1.55
N LYS A 287 -24.40 -2.76 2.18
CA LYS A 287 -25.40 -2.48 3.20
C LYS A 287 -24.98 -3.13 4.51
N ALA A 288 -24.96 -2.35 5.57
CA ALA A 288 -24.62 -2.83 6.90
C ALA A 288 -25.61 -3.92 7.37
N PRO A 289 -25.14 -4.88 8.17
CA PRO A 289 -26.03 -5.82 8.86
C PRO A 289 -26.70 -5.16 10.08
N ASP A 290 -27.82 -5.65 10.52
CA ASP A 290 -28.43 -5.25 11.81
C ASP A 290 -27.50 -5.59 12.99
N GLU A 291 -26.76 -6.70 12.87
CA GLU A 291 -25.77 -7.18 13.85
C GLU A 291 -24.57 -7.79 13.13
N ILE A 292 -23.37 -7.33 13.45
CA ILE A 292 -22.13 -7.87 12.91
C ILE A 292 -21.83 -9.22 13.56
N ARG A 293 -21.65 -10.27 12.75
CA ARG A 293 -21.22 -11.58 13.22
C ARG A 293 -19.69 -11.58 13.46
N PRO A 294 -19.20 -12.24 14.52
CA PRO A 294 -17.79 -12.37 14.77
C PRO A 294 -17.15 -13.26 13.71
N VAL A 295 -16.04 -12.79 13.11
CA VAL A 295 -15.30 -13.51 12.08
C VAL A 295 -13.80 -13.36 12.32
N SER A 296 -13.17 -14.49 12.68
CA SER A 296 -11.71 -14.55 12.82
C SER A 296 -11.01 -14.58 11.47
N ILE A 297 -9.82 -13.96 11.41
CA ILE A 297 -8.97 -13.93 10.22
C ILE A 297 -7.51 -14.21 10.55
N ASP A 298 -6.83 -14.83 9.59
CA ASP A 298 -5.38 -14.84 9.51
C ASP A 298 -4.96 -14.07 8.27
N THR A 299 -4.06 -13.10 8.41
CA THR A 299 -3.51 -12.40 7.23
C THR A 299 -2.62 -13.34 6.42
N GLY A 300 -2.43 -13.05 5.15
CA GLY A 300 -1.62 -13.91 4.29
C GLY A 300 -1.19 -13.19 3.01
N VAL A 301 -0.21 -13.78 2.32
CA VAL A 301 0.16 -13.32 0.98
C VAL A 301 -1.03 -13.46 0.03
N TYR A 302 -1.10 -12.58 -0.96
CA TYR A 302 -2.20 -12.57 -1.92
C TYR A 302 -2.38 -13.95 -2.62
N PRO A 303 -3.61 -14.44 -2.77
CA PRO A 303 -4.92 -13.80 -2.53
C PRO A 303 -5.45 -13.91 -1.08
N GLY A 304 -4.61 -14.24 -0.09
CA GLY A 304 -4.97 -14.28 1.32
C GLY A 304 -5.48 -12.93 1.85
N PHE A 305 -5.94 -12.91 3.11
CA PHE A 305 -6.44 -11.69 3.74
C PHE A 305 -5.30 -10.65 3.87
N PRO A 306 -5.47 -9.42 3.33
CA PRO A 306 -4.36 -8.48 3.29
C PRO A 306 -4.04 -7.92 4.68
N THR A 307 -2.77 -7.98 5.07
CA THR A 307 -2.29 -7.40 6.33
C THR A 307 -2.59 -5.89 6.44
N ASP A 308 -2.73 -5.18 5.32
CA ASP A 308 -3.10 -3.77 5.28
C ASP A 308 -4.56 -3.48 5.67
N LEU A 309 -5.42 -4.49 5.77
CA LEU A 309 -6.79 -4.40 6.30
C LEU A 309 -6.94 -5.01 7.70
N GLN A 310 -5.87 -5.51 8.29
CA GLN A 310 -5.87 -6.17 9.60
C GLN A 310 -6.38 -5.25 10.72
N ALA A 311 -5.89 -4.01 10.80
CA ALA A 311 -6.27 -3.07 11.85
C ALA A 311 -7.74 -2.61 11.72
N GLN A 312 -8.21 -2.36 10.50
CA GLN A 312 -9.60 -2.02 10.21
C GLN A 312 -10.53 -3.17 10.57
N TRP A 313 -10.13 -4.41 10.23
CA TRP A 313 -10.90 -5.60 10.59
C TRP A 313 -11.01 -5.79 12.10
N CYS A 314 -9.89 -5.66 12.81
CA CYS A 314 -9.86 -5.73 14.27
C CYS A 314 -10.81 -4.68 14.89
N THR A 315 -10.84 -3.47 14.34
CA THR A 315 -11.75 -2.41 14.78
C THR A 315 -13.21 -2.78 14.54
N MET A 316 -13.56 -3.32 13.37
CA MET A 316 -14.93 -3.79 13.09
C MET A 316 -15.36 -4.89 14.06
N MET A 317 -14.46 -5.81 14.42
CA MET A 317 -14.76 -6.89 15.35
C MET A 317 -15.05 -6.42 16.78
N THR A 318 -14.65 -5.20 17.15
CA THR A 318 -15.10 -4.62 18.45
C THR A 318 -16.61 -4.38 18.50
N GLN A 319 -17.27 -4.32 17.35
CA GLN A 319 -18.73 -4.13 17.22
C GLN A 319 -19.45 -5.46 16.89
N ALA A 320 -18.74 -6.58 16.75
CA ALA A 320 -19.33 -7.86 16.42
C ALA A 320 -19.92 -8.55 17.67
N ALA A 321 -20.99 -9.33 17.48
CA ALA A 321 -21.70 -10.03 18.57
C ALA A 321 -21.00 -11.33 18.98
N GLY A 322 -19.82 -11.22 19.55
CA GLY A 322 -19.03 -12.35 20.07
C GLY A 322 -17.52 -12.14 19.97
N GLU A 323 -16.77 -13.20 20.23
CA GLU A 323 -15.32 -13.22 20.20
C GLU A 323 -14.79 -13.47 18.77
N SER A 324 -13.74 -12.76 18.40
CA SER A 324 -12.99 -12.94 17.15
C SER A 324 -11.50 -12.93 17.42
N THR A 325 -10.74 -13.71 16.65
CA THR A 325 -9.26 -13.66 16.66
C THR A 325 -8.75 -13.08 15.35
N VAL A 326 -7.85 -12.13 15.45
CA VAL A 326 -7.16 -11.50 14.31
C VAL A 326 -5.68 -11.81 14.43
N THR A 327 -5.16 -12.64 13.52
CA THR A 327 -3.73 -13.04 13.51
C THR A 327 -3.02 -12.40 12.35
N ASP A 328 -1.88 -11.74 12.59
CA ASP A 328 -1.02 -11.27 11.51
C ASP A 328 0.13 -12.26 11.28
N THR A 329 0.10 -12.96 10.14
CA THR A 329 1.15 -13.92 9.75
C THR A 329 2.23 -13.30 8.89
N ILE A 330 2.09 -12.01 8.54
CA ILE A 330 3.04 -11.28 7.69
C ILE A 330 4.01 -10.45 8.54
N TYR A 331 3.52 -9.85 9.64
CA TYR A 331 4.32 -9.03 10.55
C TYR A 331 4.10 -9.43 12.01
N ASP A 332 5.18 -9.61 12.74
CA ASP A 332 5.15 -10.11 14.14
C ASP A 332 4.62 -9.07 15.14
N ASP A 333 4.66 -7.77 14.83
CA ASP A 333 4.29 -6.70 15.77
C ASP A 333 3.50 -5.59 15.06
N ARG A 334 2.31 -5.92 14.57
CA ARG A 334 1.44 -4.97 13.85
C ARG A 334 0.17 -4.62 14.63
N PHE A 335 0.26 -4.56 15.96
CA PHE A 335 -0.87 -4.26 16.86
C PHE A 335 -0.68 -2.98 17.67
N SER A 336 0.20 -2.07 17.24
CA SER A 336 0.49 -0.79 17.93
C SER A 336 -0.73 0.13 18.09
N TYR A 337 -1.80 -0.09 17.33
CA TYR A 337 -3.07 0.63 17.41
C TYR A 337 -3.98 0.14 18.55
N VAL A 338 -3.78 -1.09 19.04
CA VAL A 338 -4.67 -1.70 20.04
C VAL A 338 -4.75 -0.90 21.35
N PRO A 339 -3.65 -0.38 21.92
CA PRO A 339 -3.73 0.47 23.11
C PRO A 339 -4.63 1.70 22.90
N GLU A 340 -4.66 2.27 21.71
CA GLU A 340 -5.52 3.42 21.41
C GLU A 340 -6.99 3.01 21.23
N LEU A 341 -7.29 1.83 20.67
CA LEU A 341 -8.66 1.27 20.66
C LEU A 341 -9.15 0.97 22.09
N VAL A 342 -8.28 0.44 22.97
CA VAL A 342 -8.61 0.21 24.39
C VAL A 342 -8.91 1.54 25.10
N ARG A 343 -8.24 2.65 24.75
CA ARG A 343 -8.59 3.99 25.26
C ARG A 343 -10.01 4.42 24.89
N LEU A 344 -10.52 3.97 23.72
CA LEU A 344 -11.91 4.18 23.30
C LEU A 344 -12.88 3.18 23.96
N GLY A 345 -12.40 2.24 24.75
CA GLY A 345 -13.20 1.26 25.47
C GLY A 345 -13.28 -0.11 24.83
N ALA A 346 -12.47 -0.40 23.80
CA ALA A 346 -12.42 -1.73 23.19
C ALA A 346 -11.88 -2.79 24.17
N ASP A 347 -12.43 -4.00 24.09
CA ASP A 347 -11.97 -5.19 24.82
C ASP A 347 -11.13 -6.06 23.88
N ILE A 348 -9.82 -5.84 23.90
CA ILE A 348 -8.85 -6.51 23.04
C ILE A 348 -7.64 -6.96 23.86
N ALA A 349 -7.30 -8.24 23.76
CA ALA A 349 -6.09 -8.81 24.31
C ALA A 349 -5.15 -9.25 23.19
N VAL A 350 -3.88 -8.83 23.24
CA VAL A 350 -2.87 -9.19 22.24
C VAL A 350 -1.90 -10.19 22.85
N GLU A 351 -1.72 -11.32 22.17
CA GLU A 351 -0.72 -12.33 22.50
C GLU A 351 0.11 -12.63 21.24
N GLN A 352 1.41 -12.33 21.28
CA GLN A 352 2.32 -12.50 20.14
C GLN A 352 1.81 -11.75 18.90
N ASN A 353 1.46 -12.48 17.85
CA ASN A 353 0.96 -11.95 16.58
C ASN A 353 -0.57 -12.08 16.42
N SER A 354 -1.31 -12.24 17.51
CA SER A 354 -2.77 -12.41 17.50
C SER A 354 -3.45 -11.47 18.49
N ALA A 355 -4.57 -10.90 18.08
CA ALA A 355 -5.47 -10.13 18.92
C ALA A 355 -6.80 -10.89 19.09
N CYS A 356 -7.17 -11.14 20.34
CA CYS A 356 -8.50 -11.62 20.73
C CYS A 356 -9.38 -10.40 20.99
N VAL A 357 -10.47 -10.27 20.25
CA VAL A 357 -11.39 -9.12 20.27
C VAL A 357 -12.74 -9.59 20.76
N ASN A 358 -13.23 -9.00 21.84
CA ASN A 358 -14.57 -9.26 22.37
C ASN A 358 -15.51 -8.09 22.00
N GLY A 359 -16.66 -8.42 21.45
CA GLY A 359 -17.71 -7.44 21.08
C GLY A 359 -19.11 -7.99 21.30
N PRO A 360 -20.16 -7.16 21.09
CA PRO A 360 -20.05 -5.72 20.84
C PRO A 360 -19.73 -4.93 22.11
N VAL A 361 -18.85 -3.95 22.00
CA VAL A 361 -18.57 -3.02 23.09
C VAL A 361 -18.97 -1.59 22.70
N PRO A 362 -19.62 -0.84 23.60
CA PRO A 362 -19.93 0.56 23.35
C PRO A 362 -18.62 1.37 23.43
N LEU A 363 -18.10 1.79 22.28
CA LEU A 363 -16.96 2.68 22.25
C LEU A 363 -17.34 4.10 22.70
N SER A 364 -16.46 4.77 23.40
CA SER A 364 -16.60 6.14 23.90
C SER A 364 -15.48 7.02 23.39
N SER A 365 -15.77 8.32 23.29
CA SER A 365 -14.81 9.31 22.80
C SER A 365 -13.58 9.47 23.69
N ALA A 366 -12.43 9.67 23.09
CA ALA A 366 -11.16 10.02 23.72
C ALA A 366 -10.24 10.70 22.71
N SER A 367 -9.19 11.36 23.16
CA SER A 367 -8.09 11.74 22.26
C SER A 367 -7.19 10.52 22.05
N VAL A 368 -6.97 10.15 20.80
CA VAL A 368 -6.15 9.00 20.39
C VAL A 368 -5.04 9.43 19.43
N MET A 369 -3.96 8.66 19.41
CA MET A 369 -2.76 9.01 18.67
C MET A 369 -2.47 8.01 17.54
N SER A 370 -2.40 8.52 16.32
CA SER A 370 -1.97 7.74 15.16
C SER A 370 -0.49 7.38 15.26
N THR A 371 -0.16 6.11 14.99
CA THR A 371 1.22 5.60 15.02
C THR A 371 1.77 5.28 13.64
N ASP A 372 0.90 4.89 12.71
CA ASP A 372 1.23 4.56 11.31
C ASP A 372 -0.02 4.69 10.43
N LEU A 373 0.15 4.54 9.11
CA LEU A 373 -0.91 4.73 8.13
C LEU A 373 -2.16 3.86 8.38
N ARG A 374 -1.98 2.55 8.63
CA ARG A 374 -3.11 1.60 8.75
C ARG A 374 -3.73 1.62 10.15
N ALA A 375 -2.90 1.79 11.19
CA ALA A 375 -3.37 2.09 12.53
C ALA A 375 -4.22 3.37 12.58
N SER A 376 -3.77 4.42 11.87
CA SER A 376 -4.47 5.71 11.87
C SER A 376 -5.89 5.59 11.33
N VAL A 377 -6.11 4.91 10.21
CA VAL A 377 -7.47 4.78 9.65
C VAL A 377 -8.36 3.92 10.54
N SER A 378 -7.83 2.89 11.23
CA SER A 378 -8.61 2.08 12.16
C SER A 378 -9.16 2.93 13.33
N LEU A 379 -8.39 3.93 13.80
CA LEU A 379 -8.83 4.86 14.84
C LEU A 379 -9.91 5.82 14.32
N VAL A 380 -9.84 6.25 13.04
CA VAL A 380 -10.92 7.03 12.40
C VAL A 380 -12.21 6.21 12.36
N LEU A 381 -12.14 4.94 11.95
CA LEU A 381 -13.30 4.04 11.91
C LEU A 381 -13.90 3.83 13.32
N ALA A 382 -13.07 3.61 14.33
CA ALA A 382 -13.52 3.50 15.72
C ALA A 382 -14.20 4.78 16.21
N ALA A 383 -13.64 5.95 15.90
CA ALA A 383 -14.22 7.25 16.28
C ALA A 383 -15.59 7.50 15.66
N MET A 384 -15.83 6.99 14.43
CA MET A 384 -17.12 7.15 13.75
C MET A 384 -18.27 6.36 14.41
N VAL A 385 -17.98 5.33 15.18
CA VAL A 385 -18.96 4.54 15.95
C VAL A 385 -18.90 4.81 17.45
N ALA A 386 -17.87 5.50 17.93
CA ALA A 386 -17.72 5.88 19.33
C ALA A 386 -18.75 6.98 19.70
N LYS A 387 -19.29 6.90 20.92
CA LYS A 387 -20.24 7.92 21.41
C LYS A 387 -19.48 9.18 21.88
N GLY A 388 -19.77 10.30 21.22
CA GLY A 388 -19.18 11.60 21.55
C GLY A 388 -18.19 12.10 20.50
N THR A 389 -17.32 13.04 20.88
CA THR A 389 -16.34 13.65 19.98
C THR A 389 -14.95 13.11 20.27
N THR A 390 -14.30 12.52 19.26
CA THR A 390 -12.97 11.93 19.33
C THR A 390 -11.98 12.79 18.56
N ASP A 391 -10.84 13.10 19.18
CA ASP A 391 -9.69 13.70 18.52
C ASP A 391 -8.71 12.61 18.05
N VAL A 392 -8.48 12.53 16.75
CA VAL A 392 -7.43 11.67 16.18
C VAL A 392 -6.21 12.53 15.84
N LEU A 393 -5.15 12.34 16.59
CA LEU A 393 -3.93 13.15 16.48
C LEU A 393 -2.94 12.56 15.49
N ARG A 394 -2.00 13.37 14.97
CA ARG A 394 -0.93 12.96 14.04
C ARG A 394 -1.46 12.37 12.73
N ILE A 395 -2.49 12.95 12.18
CA ILE A 395 -3.15 12.48 10.95
C ILE A 395 -2.28 12.54 9.68
N TYR A 396 -1.11 13.17 9.74
CA TYR A 396 -0.15 13.18 8.64
C TYR A 396 0.29 11.78 8.18
N HIS A 397 0.05 10.74 8.99
CA HIS A 397 0.21 9.35 8.59
C HIS A 397 -0.84 8.92 7.56
N LEU A 398 -2.09 9.43 7.68
CA LEU A 398 -3.19 9.14 6.75
C LEU A 398 -2.95 9.74 5.37
N ASP A 399 -2.37 10.96 5.31
CA ASP A 399 -2.05 11.66 4.06
C ASP A 399 -1.04 10.92 3.16
N ARG A 400 -0.46 9.84 3.67
CA ARG A 400 0.44 8.97 2.92
C ARG A 400 -0.29 7.90 2.10
N GLY A 401 -1.55 7.61 2.37
CA GLY A 401 -2.21 6.50 1.73
C GLY A 401 -3.74 6.57 1.62
N TYR A 402 -4.36 7.66 2.08
CA TYR A 402 -5.77 7.94 1.87
C TYR A 402 -5.91 9.37 1.36
N GLU A 403 -6.39 9.50 0.13
CA GLU A 403 -6.63 10.78 -0.51
C GLU A 403 -7.93 11.37 -0.03
N ASP A 404 -7.89 12.62 0.48
CA ASP A 404 -9.06 13.39 0.91
C ASP A 404 -10.04 12.60 1.80
N LEU A 405 -9.49 11.80 2.75
CA LEU A 405 -10.27 10.87 3.58
C LEU A 405 -11.45 11.56 4.28
N GLU A 406 -11.20 12.74 4.88
CA GLU A 406 -12.24 13.52 5.57
C GLU A 406 -13.32 14.01 4.62
N GLN A 407 -12.97 14.39 3.39
CA GLN A 407 -13.94 14.85 2.39
C GLN A 407 -14.81 13.70 1.88
N LYS A 408 -14.18 12.55 1.60
CA LYS A 408 -14.87 11.32 1.18
C LYS A 408 -15.86 10.85 2.25
N LEU A 409 -15.44 10.78 3.52
CA LEU A 409 -16.29 10.39 4.63
C LEU A 409 -17.40 11.41 4.89
N SER A 410 -17.11 12.72 4.86
CA SER A 410 -18.10 13.77 5.02
C SER A 410 -19.16 13.74 3.91
N SER A 411 -18.77 13.43 2.67
CA SER A 411 -19.69 13.36 1.53
C SER A 411 -20.78 12.29 1.68
N VAL A 412 -20.55 11.28 2.54
CA VAL A 412 -21.50 10.22 2.85
C VAL A 412 -22.11 10.33 4.25
N GLY A 413 -21.93 11.47 4.92
CA GLY A 413 -22.61 11.82 6.16
C GLY A 413 -21.78 11.75 7.44
N ALA A 414 -20.51 11.36 7.38
CA ALA A 414 -19.65 11.40 8.57
C ALA A 414 -19.44 12.84 9.06
N HIS A 415 -19.46 13.03 10.38
CA HIS A 415 -19.08 14.29 11.01
C HIS A 415 -17.61 14.24 11.35
N ILE A 416 -16.76 14.62 10.41
CA ILE A 416 -15.30 14.64 10.52
C ILE A 416 -14.76 15.96 9.99
N GLU A 417 -13.88 16.60 10.75
CA GLU A 417 -13.22 17.86 10.39
C GLU A 417 -11.72 17.76 10.60
N ARG A 418 -10.95 18.35 9.68
CA ARG A 418 -9.50 18.55 9.83
C ARG A 418 -9.26 19.91 10.48
N VAL A 419 -8.61 19.91 11.63
CA VAL A 419 -8.33 21.12 12.43
C VAL A 419 -6.83 21.23 12.71
N ASP A 420 -6.27 22.46 12.57
CA ASP A 420 -4.88 22.71 12.97
C ASP A 420 -4.81 22.86 14.51
N GLN A 421 -3.97 22.03 15.15
CA GLN A 421 -3.75 22.05 16.60
C GLN A 421 -3.21 23.40 17.14
N ASN A 422 -2.68 24.27 16.28
CA ASN A 422 -2.14 25.57 16.69
C ASN A 422 -3.24 26.66 16.83
N GLU A 423 -4.47 26.39 16.44
CA GLU A 423 -5.59 27.35 16.59
C GLU A 423 -6.34 27.20 17.92
N ASP A 424 -6.07 26.15 18.71
CA ASP A 424 -6.70 25.88 20.01
C ASP A 424 -5.86 26.38 21.22
N GLY A 425 -4.89 27.28 21.02
CA GLY A 425 -3.96 27.83 22.04
C GLY A 425 -4.24 29.26 22.46
#